data_90e20bc4286aee14b64fdb92b9f0e863
#
_entry.id   90e20bc4286aee14b64fdb92b9f0e863
#
_cell.length_a   1.000
_cell.length_b   1.000
_cell.length_c   1.000
_cell.angle_alpha   90.00
_cell.angle_beta   90.00
_cell.angle_gamma   90.00
#
_symmetry.space_group_name_H-M   'P 1'
#
loop_
_entity.id
_entity.type
_entity.pdbx_description
1 polymer ?
#
loop_
_entity_poly.entity_id
_entity_poly.type
_entity_poly.pdbx_seq_one_letter_code
_entity_poly.pdbx_strand_id
1 'polypeptide(L)'
;MIHSLAVDLEVFENMISFTFVDVRDYLDKFADCKGALTDTLTVEEIKSRLDSVKNWIFYVTDTDDSQMLELIDFFEKMRPITKDDGTVDRYDLFGYNNQAYDDMMTRAFLMYWNRFDTSKQLCSFLKEVNNKLISLQDDKDALWNDSLLNVIRKYRLPYVTVDLFKVYALNSAGVNVDKDTGERKKYGKSLKQVSINLKWYNLLDFKLPPIDDEEGDVYRKKDEYKGMTNEQLNHLFVADFDRYLMPKYIKPMLHYNKNDVFLVCEIARQKPDEIKLRYSLGHAFKLNLLCSARSNIADKLLNKFYSERSGLKEDAFKNLRTQRTALSFKRIIFPHIKFKTKQLQDLLEEMKKVVIYRTNKDSFVREIDFYGTTYTLATGGIHTQDKPVILKSTDKYVYVHHD
;
A
#
# COMPACT_ATOMS: atom_id res chain seq x y z
N MET A 1 -26.12 -0.80 -4.36
CA MET A 1 -25.28 0.28 -4.94
C MET A 1 -23.92 0.25 -4.28
N ILE A 2 -22.84 0.67 -4.96
CA ILE A 2 -21.51 0.79 -4.34
C ILE A 2 -21.18 2.28 -4.25
N HIS A 3 -20.92 2.75 -3.03
CA HIS A 3 -20.40 4.09 -2.74
C HIS A 3 -18.89 3.98 -2.57
N SER A 4 -18.12 4.85 -3.18
CA SER A 4 -16.66 4.80 -3.17
C SER A 4 -16.10 6.04 -2.49
N LEU A 5 -15.43 5.86 -1.36
CA LEU A 5 -14.71 6.91 -0.67
C LEU A 5 -13.22 6.60 -0.66
N ALA A 6 -12.39 7.61 -0.84
CA ALA A 6 -10.98 7.50 -0.50
C ALA A 6 -10.79 7.93 0.96
N VAL A 7 -9.84 7.30 1.65
CA VAL A 7 -9.58 7.54 3.07
C VAL A 7 -8.10 7.50 3.36
N ASP A 8 -7.70 8.32 4.29
CA ASP A 8 -6.42 8.27 4.99
C ASP A 8 -6.62 8.74 6.43
N LEU A 9 -5.77 8.27 7.34
CA LEU A 9 -5.84 8.63 8.76
C LEU A 9 -4.45 8.96 9.30
N GLU A 10 -4.42 9.87 10.29
CA GLU A 10 -3.20 10.25 10.98
C GLU A 10 -3.35 10.07 12.48
N VAL A 11 -2.30 9.56 13.12
CA VAL A 11 -2.27 9.29 14.56
C VAL A 11 -1.06 9.98 15.20
N PHE A 12 -1.34 10.92 16.06
CA PHE A 12 -0.38 11.59 16.93
C PHE A 12 -0.52 11.10 18.38
N GLU A 13 0.33 11.56 19.27
CA GLU A 13 0.23 11.20 20.70
C GLU A 13 -1.13 11.59 21.28
N ASN A 14 -1.67 12.72 20.87
CA ASN A 14 -2.88 13.32 21.42
C ASN A 14 -4.03 13.43 20.41
N MET A 15 -3.91 12.85 19.23
CA MET A 15 -4.92 13.04 18.20
C MET A 15 -5.02 11.86 17.24
N ILE A 16 -6.25 11.59 16.80
CA ILE A 16 -6.52 10.79 15.59
C ILE A 16 -7.40 11.62 14.66
N SER A 17 -7.11 11.54 13.35
CA SER A 17 -7.94 12.16 12.31
C SER A 17 -8.29 11.17 11.22
N PHE A 18 -9.44 11.39 10.59
CA PHE A 18 -9.91 10.66 9.41
C PHE A 18 -10.32 11.67 8.34
N THR A 19 -9.77 11.52 7.17
CA THR A 19 -10.17 12.33 6.00
C THR A 19 -10.77 11.42 4.95
N PHE A 20 -11.96 11.76 4.47
CA PHE A 20 -12.67 11.05 3.42
C PHE A 20 -12.92 11.97 2.23
N VAL A 21 -12.82 11.40 1.02
CA VAL A 21 -13.15 12.09 -0.24
C VAL A 21 -14.05 11.19 -1.08
N ASP A 22 -15.11 11.73 -1.66
CA ASP A 22 -15.97 11.01 -2.59
C ASP A 22 -15.22 10.76 -3.90
N VAL A 23 -14.85 9.49 -4.15
CA VAL A 23 -14.09 9.08 -5.34
C VAL A 23 -14.89 9.36 -6.62
N ARG A 24 -16.21 9.16 -6.60
CA ARG A 24 -17.05 9.37 -7.78
C ARG A 24 -17.12 10.86 -8.12
N ASP A 25 -17.36 11.70 -7.15
CA ASP A 25 -17.37 13.15 -7.35
C ASP A 25 -16.01 13.67 -7.85
N TYR A 26 -14.89 13.12 -7.32
CA TYR A 26 -13.55 13.38 -7.83
C TYR A 26 -13.43 12.98 -9.32
N LEU A 27 -13.82 11.76 -9.66
CA LEU A 27 -13.73 11.26 -11.03
C LEU A 27 -14.57 12.09 -12.00
N ASP A 28 -15.76 12.51 -11.58
CA ASP A 28 -16.67 13.36 -12.39
C ASP A 28 -16.06 14.75 -12.63
N LYS A 29 -15.39 15.35 -11.60
CA LYS A 29 -14.70 16.65 -11.70
C LYS A 29 -13.50 16.65 -12.66
N PHE A 30 -12.85 15.50 -12.83
CA PHE A 30 -11.66 15.35 -13.66
C PHE A 30 -11.88 14.39 -14.85
N ALA A 31 -13.12 14.17 -15.26
CA ALA A 31 -13.47 13.24 -16.34
C ALA A 31 -12.91 13.65 -17.72
N ASP A 32 -12.67 14.94 -17.92
CA ASP A 32 -12.07 15.53 -19.12
C ASP A 32 -10.55 15.37 -19.19
N CYS A 33 -9.90 15.03 -18.08
CA CYS A 33 -8.44 14.92 -18.00
C CYS A 33 -7.96 13.52 -18.41
N LYS A 34 -7.09 13.45 -19.42
CA LYS A 34 -6.39 12.23 -19.82
C LYS A 34 -4.94 12.29 -19.35
N GLY A 35 -4.47 11.23 -18.67
CA GLY A 35 -3.11 11.23 -18.12
C GLY A 35 -2.98 12.06 -16.83
N ALA A 36 -1.85 12.70 -16.62
CA ALA A 36 -1.66 13.56 -15.44
C ALA A 36 -2.52 14.83 -15.51
N LEU A 37 -2.99 15.32 -14.39
CA LEU A 37 -3.80 16.54 -14.33
C LEU A 37 -3.02 17.75 -14.88
N THR A 38 -1.73 17.83 -14.55
CA THR A 38 -0.83 18.90 -15.00
C THR A 38 -0.52 18.90 -16.50
N ASP A 39 -0.88 17.83 -17.21
CA ASP A 39 -0.77 17.79 -18.67
C ASP A 39 -1.98 18.50 -19.35
N THR A 40 -3.06 18.77 -18.58
CA THR A 40 -4.32 19.31 -19.13
C THR A 40 -4.74 20.61 -18.46
N LEU A 41 -4.49 20.79 -17.17
CA LEU A 41 -4.96 21.89 -16.34
C LEU A 41 -3.81 22.68 -15.71
N THR A 42 -4.06 23.96 -15.47
CA THR A 42 -3.20 24.79 -14.62
C THR A 42 -3.36 24.39 -13.14
N VAL A 43 -2.38 24.78 -12.32
CA VAL A 43 -2.42 24.50 -10.88
C VAL A 43 -3.64 25.15 -10.22
N GLU A 44 -4.02 26.35 -10.65
CA GLU A 44 -5.18 27.10 -10.16
C GLU A 44 -6.49 26.38 -10.48
N GLU A 45 -6.62 25.86 -11.71
CA GLU A 45 -7.79 25.07 -12.11
C GLU A 45 -7.88 23.76 -11.33
N ILE A 46 -6.76 23.06 -11.12
CA ILE A 46 -6.72 21.84 -10.31
C ILE A 46 -7.20 22.17 -8.89
N LYS A 47 -6.66 23.18 -8.24
CA LYS A 47 -7.05 23.59 -6.89
C LYS A 47 -8.54 23.93 -6.82
N SER A 48 -9.04 24.75 -7.75
CA SER A 48 -10.45 25.14 -7.81
C SER A 48 -11.38 23.92 -7.93
N ARG A 49 -11.03 22.93 -8.76
CA ARG A 49 -11.81 21.69 -8.88
C ARG A 49 -11.73 20.87 -7.59
N LEU A 50 -10.54 20.70 -7.00
CA LEU A 50 -10.35 19.96 -5.75
C LEU A 50 -11.13 20.57 -4.57
N ASP A 51 -11.20 21.89 -4.49
CA ASP A 51 -11.98 22.59 -3.45
C ASP A 51 -13.49 22.33 -3.58
N SER A 52 -13.96 22.00 -4.78
CA SER A 52 -15.36 21.64 -5.04
C SER A 52 -15.69 20.15 -4.84
N VAL A 53 -14.69 19.29 -4.61
CA VAL A 53 -14.90 17.86 -4.40
C VAL A 53 -15.46 17.60 -2.99
N LYS A 54 -16.48 16.77 -2.91
CA LYS A 54 -17.08 16.36 -1.63
C LYS A 54 -16.06 15.64 -0.77
N ASN A 55 -15.89 16.16 0.44
CA ASN A 55 -14.98 15.58 1.42
C ASN A 55 -15.50 15.78 2.85
N TRP A 56 -15.02 14.93 3.77
CA TRP A 56 -15.34 14.99 5.19
C TRP A 56 -14.04 14.81 5.96
N ILE A 57 -13.84 15.63 6.97
CA ILE A 57 -12.65 15.59 7.83
C ILE A 57 -13.13 15.56 9.26
N PHE A 58 -12.73 14.52 9.98
CA PHE A 58 -13.02 14.35 11.39
C PHE A 58 -11.72 14.21 12.16
N TYR A 59 -11.67 14.77 13.33
CA TYR A 59 -10.57 14.53 14.25
C TYR A 59 -11.06 14.52 15.71
N VAL A 60 -10.34 13.80 16.53
CA VAL A 60 -10.53 13.71 17.96
C VAL A 60 -9.18 13.96 18.61
N THR A 61 -9.14 14.86 19.58
CA THR A 61 -7.94 15.15 20.37
C THR A 61 -8.14 14.74 21.82
N ASP A 62 -7.07 14.79 22.59
CA ASP A 62 -7.09 14.55 24.04
C ASP A 62 -7.93 15.59 24.82
N THR A 63 -8.29 16.72 24.19
CA THR A 63 -9.04 17.83 24.79
C THR A 63 -10.33 18.18 24.02
N ASP A 64 -10.56 17.63 22.84
CA ASP A 64 -11.73 17.89 22.01
C ASP A 64 -12.21 16.62 21.32
N ASP A 65 -13.39 16.15 21.68
CA ASP A 65 -14.09 15.01 21.11
C ASP A 65 -15.45 15.40 20.50
N SER A 66 -15.66 16.67 20.23
CA SER A 66 -16.94 17.19 19.73
C SER A 66 -17.44 16.52 18.44
N GLN A 67 -16.52 16.01 17.61
CA GLN A 67 -16.82 15.33 16.36
C GLN A 67 -16.95 13.80 16.50
N MET A 68 -16.73 13.23 17.69
CA MET A 68 -16.72 11.79 17.93
C MET A 68 -18.01 11.11 17.47
N LEU A 69 -19.15 11.59 17.93
CA LEU A 69 -20.44 10.96 17.61
C LEU A 69 -20.79 11.09 16.13
N GLU A 70 -20.44 12.21 15.50
CA GLU A 70 -20.64 12.42 14.07
C GLU A 70 -19.79 11.45 13.24
N LEU A 71 -18.53 11.23 13.64
CA LEU A 71 -17.62 10.26 13.00
C LEU A 71 -18.14 8.82 13.16
N ILE A 72 -18.65 8.45 14.34
CA ILE A 72 -19.25 7.13 14.57
C ILE A 72 -20.49 6.96 13.69
N ASP A 73 -21.39 7.94 13.66
CA ASP A 73 -22.58 7.92 12.80
C ASP A 73 -22.22 7.80 11.30
N PHE A 74 -21.15 8.48 10.90
CA PHE A 74 -20.60 8.38 9.54
C PHE A 74 -20.14 6.95 9.21
N PHE A 75 -19.44 6.28 10.13
CA PHE A 75 -19.08 4.86 9.95
C PHE A 75 -20.28 3.93 10.00
N GLU A 76 -21.26 4.15 10.88
CA GLU A 76 -22.46 3.32 10.94
C GLU A 76 -23.27 3.37 9.64
N LYS A 77 -23.34 4.53 8.97
CA LYS A 77 -23.96 4.68 7.64
C LYS A 77 -23.27 3.87 6.54
N MET A 78 -22.02 3.47 6.75
CA MET A 78 -21.30 2.61 5.80
C MET A 78 -21.66 1.12 5.90
N ARG A 79 -22.40 0.70 6.91
CA ARG A 79 -22.76 -0.70 7.07
C ARG A 79 -23.54 -1.21 5.86
N PRO A 80 -23.15 -2.38 5.31
CA PRO A 80 -23.85 -2.93 4.16
C PRO A 80 -25.34 -3.18 4.46
N ILE A 81 -26.18 -2.72 3.58
CA ILE A 81 -27.64 -2.93 3.65
C ILE A 81 -28.06 -3.80 2.47
N THR A 82 -28.66 -4.96 2.75
CA THR A 82 -29.27 -5.78 1.70
C THR A 82 -30.71 -5.31 1.48
N LYS A 83 -31.02 -4.93 0.24
CA LYS A 83 -32.37 -4.50 -0.16
C LYS A 83 -33.27 -5.70 -0.44
N ASP A 84 -34.58 -5.45 -0.54
CA ASP A 84 -35.58 -6.48 -0.79
C ASP A 84 -35.37 -7.23 -2.11
N ASP A 85 -34.78 -6.57 -3.11
CA ASP A 85 -34.39 -7.16 -4.40
C ASP A 85 -33.10 -8.00 -4.36
N GLY A 86 -32.49 -8.17 -3.17
CA GLY A 86 -31.25 -8.90 -2.95
C GLY A 86 -29.99 -8.09 -3.32
N THR A 87 -30.12 -6.87 -3.82
CA THR A 87 -28.95 -5.99 -4.04
C THR A 87 -28.38 -5.50 -2.72
N VAL A 88 -27.06 -5.33 -2.70
CA VAL A 88 -26.37 -4.81 -1.51
C VAL A 88 -25.95 -3.36 -1.76
N ASP A 89 -26.36 -2.49 -0.84
CA ASP A 89 -25.86 -1.13 -0.73
C ASP A 89 -24.69 -1.11 0.24
N ARG A 90 -23.52 -0.65 -0.20
CA ARG A 90 -22.29 -0.74 0.60
C ARG A 90 -21.31 0.35 0.23
N TYR A 91 -20.36 0.56 1.13
CA TYR A 91 -19.20 1.43 0.91
C TYR A 91 -17.94 0.62 0.63
N ASP A 92 -17.18 1.04 -0.38
CA ASP A 92 -15.85 0.56 -0.69
C ASP A 92 -14.87 1.70 -0.39
N LEU A 93 -13.94 1.50 0.58
CA LEU A 93 -12.95 2.48 1.00
C LEU A 93 -11.61 2.24 0.34
N PHE A 94 -11.21 3.22 -0.45
CA PHE A 94 -9.94 3.26 -1.17
C PHE A 94 -8.88 3.91 -0.30
N GLY A 95 -7.76 3.24 -0.11
CA GLY A 95 -6.61 3.79 0.61
C GLY A 95 -5.30 3.29 0.02
N TYR A 96 -4.20 3.78 0.55
CA TYR A 96 -2.86 3.38 0.13
C TYR A 96 -2.14 2.65 1.25
N ASN A 97 -1.97 1.32 1.12
CA ASN A 97 -1.50 0.41 2.17
C ASN A 97 -2.46 0.33 3.39
N ASN A 98 -3.71 0.74 3.17
CA ASN A 98 -4.71 0.85 4.23
C ASN A 98 -5.04 -0.49 4.90
N GLN A 99 -4.98 -1.61 4.18
CA GLN A 99 -5.22 -2.93 4.76
C GLN A 99 -4.26 -3.26 5.91
N ALA A 100 -3.01 -2.80 5.82
CA ALA A 100 -1.98 -3.12 6.80
C ALA A 100 -2.02 -2.20 8.03
N TYR A 101 -2.40 -0.93 7.85
CA TYR A 101 -2.33 0.08 8.89
C TYR A 101 -3.68 0.75 9.19
N ASP A 102 -4.26 1.49 8.24
CA ASP A 102 -5.47 2.31 8.47
C ASP A 102 -6.67 1.47 8.91
N ASP A 103 -6.86 0.29 8.30
CA ASP A 103 -7.91 -0.64 8.70
C ASP A 103 -7.73 -1.12 10.14
N MET A 104 -6.50 -1.33 10.59
CA MET A 104 -6.22 -1.77 11.95
C MET A 104 -6.48 -0.64 12.95
N MET A 105 -6.07 0.59 12.64
CA MET A 105 -6.36 1.76 13.45
C MET A 105 -7.85 2.07 13.50
N THR A 106 -8.55 1.99 12.35
CA THR A 106 -10.02 2.14 12.29
C THR A 106 -10.73 1.08 13.14
N ARG A 107 -10.29 -0.19 13.10
CA ARG A 107 -10.84 -1.25 13.96
C ARG A 107 -10.63 -0.94 15.44
N ALA A 108 -9.43 -0.49 15.80
CA ALA A 108 -9.12 -0.11 17.17
C ALA A 108 -10.03 1.05 17.61
N PHE A 109 -10.17 2.09 16.81
CA PHE A 109 -11.04 3.21 17.08
C PHE A 109 -12.49 2.77 17.25
N LEU A 110 -13.08 2.07 16.27
CA LEU A 110 -14.48 1.63 16.29
C LEU A 110 -14.80 0.62 17.40
N MET A 111 -13.80 -0.15 17.82
CA MET A 111 -13.98 -1.13 18.91
C MET A 111 -13.91 -0.49 20.29
N TYR A 112 -13.16 0.61 20.44
CA TYR A 112 -12.81 1.15 21.75
C TYR A 112 -13.28 2.59 22.00
N TRP A 113 -13.88 3.30 21.02
CA TRP A 113 -14.28 4.70 21.13
C TRP A 113 -15.11 5.03 22.39
N ASN A 114 -15.92 4.08 22.85
CA ASN A 114 -16.79 4.24 24.03
C ASN A 114 -16.34 3.39 25.23
N ARG A 115 -15.10 2.93 25.25
CA ARG A 115 -14.54 2.11 26.34
C ARG A 115 -13.72 2.90 27.33
N PHE A 116 -13.49 4.17 27.08
CA PHE A 116 -12.71 5.07 27.90
C PHE A 116 -13.58 6.23 28.39
N ASP A 117 -13.25 6.72 29.60
CA ASP A 117 -13.99 7.83 30.21
C ASP A 117 -13.66 9.20 29.58
N THR A 118 -12.52 9.29 28.92
CA THR A 118 -12.03 10.54 28.28
C THR A 118 -11.41 10.30 26.94
N SER A 119 -11.48 11.29 26.05
CA SER A 119 -10.79 11.29 24.75
C SER A 119 -9.25 11.17 24.91
N LYS A 120 -8.70 11.71 25.99
CA LYS A 120 -7.27 11.56 26.31
C LYS A 120 -6.86 10.10 26.46
N GLN A 121 -7.65 9.30 27.22
CA GLN A 121 -7.38 7.87 27.37
C GLN A 121 -7.51 7.13 26.03
N LEU A 122 -8.50 7.48 25.22
CA LEU A 122 -8.67 6.91 23.88
C LEU A 122 -7.49 7.23 22.98
N CYS A 123 -7.05 8.50 22.90
CA CYS A 123 -5.89 8.91 22.09
C CYS A 123 -4.63 8.17 22.54
N SER A 124 -4.36 8.08 23.85
CA SER A 124 -3.21 7.34 24.39
C SER A 124 -3.25 5.86 24.01
N PHE A 125 -4.43 5.22 24.11
CA PHE A 125 -4.60 3.82 23.69
C PHE A 125 -4.37 3.65 22.17
N LEU A 126 -4.91 4.54 21.35
CA LEU A 126 -4.72 4.47 19.91
C LEU A 126 -3.26 4.68 19.52
N LYS A 127 -2.54 5.56 20.24
CA LYS A 127 -1.09 5.74 20.08
C LYS A 127 -0.31 4.49 20.46
N GLU A 128 -0.70 3.79 21.53
CA GLU A 128 -0.11 2.49 21.90
C GLU A 128 -0.29 1.46 20.77
N VAL A 129 -1.51 1.34 20.23
CA VAL A 129 -1.81 0.44 19.10
C VAL A 129 -0.96 0.81 17.88
N ASN A 130 -0.87 2.11 17.54
CA ASN A 130 -0.03 2.61 16.47
C ASN A 130 1.44 2.20 16.65
N ASN A 131 2.01 2.47 17.81
CA ASN A 131 3.42 2.17 18.08
C ASN A 131 3.69 0.66 18.00
N LYS A 132 2.75 -0.15 18.47
CA LYS A 132 2.81 -1.61 18.38
C LYS A 132 2.75 -2.08 16.91
N LEU A 133 1.87 -1.54 16.09
CA LEU A 133 1.79 -1.86 14.65
C LEU A 133 3.10 -1.51 13.93
N ILE A 134 3.66 -0.33 14.20
CA ILE A 134 4.91 0.12 13.58
C ILE A 134 6.09 -0.75 14.03
N SER A 135 6.21 -1.04 15.33
CA SER A 135 7.33 -1.84 15.86
C SER A 135 7.33 -3.29 15.39
N LEU A 136 6.15 -3.85 15.10
CA LEU A 136 6.00 -5.25 14.68
C LEU A 136 5.84 -5.42 13.15
N GLN A 137 5.83 -4.35 12.36
CA GLN A 137 5.54 -4.43 10.91
C GLN A 137 6.50 -5.35 10.13
N ASP A 138 7.75 -5.46 10.55
CA ASP A 138 8.78 -6.27 9.89
C ASP A 138 8.81 -7.72 10.42
N ASP A 139 8.23 -8.00 11.58
CA ASP A 139 8.09 -9.33 12.17
C ASP A 139 6.65 -9.84 12.05
N LYS A 140 6.38 -10.57 10.98
CA LYS A 140 5.02 -11.08 10.70
C LYS A 140 4.53 -12.05 11.79
N ASP A 141 5.40 -12.84 12.35
CA ASP A 141 5.02 -13.83 13.35
C ASP A 141 4.66 -13.13 14.67
N ALA A 142 5.46 -12.15 15.11
CA ALA A 142 5.14 -11.32 16.26
C ALA A 142 3.85 -10.51 16.04
N LEU A 143 3.68 -9.90 14.87
CA LEU A 143 2.47 -9.15 14.49
C LEU A 143 1.20 -10.02 14.54
N TRP A 144 1.29 -11.30 14.10
CA TRP A 144 0.17 -12.22 14.11
C TRP A 144 -0.11 -12.82 15.48
N ASN A 145 0.89 -12.92 16.35
CA ASN A 145 0.78 -13.52 17.69
C ASN A 145 0.48 -12.50 18.79
N ASP A 146 0.56 -11.19 18.51
CA ASP A 146 0.20 -10.17 19.50
C ASP A 146 -1.27 -10.27 19.89
N SER A 147 -1.52 -10.38 21.20
CA SER A 147 -2.86 -10.63 21.76
C SER A 147 -3.84 -9.49 21.51
N LEU A 148 -3.38 -8.22 21.64
CA LEU A 148 -4.20 -7.02 21.43
C LEU A 148 -4.55 -6.87 19.95
N LEU A 149 -3.56 -6.94 19.07
CA LEU A 149 -3.76 -6.80 17.63
C LEU A 149 -4.65 -7.93 17.08
N ASN A 150 -4.56 -9.13 17.64
CA ASN A 150 -5.45 -10.24 17.29
C ASN A 150 -6.91 -10.00 17.67
N VAL A 151 -7.16 -9.36 18.81
CA VAL A 151 -8.50 -8.97 19.21
C VAL A 151 -9.05 -7.89 18.29
N ILE A 152 -8.26 -6.84 18.03
CA ILE A 152 -8.64 -5.73 17.14
C ILE A 152 -8.92 -6.24 15.72
N ARG A 153 -8.11 -7.13 15.19
CA ARG A 153 -8.25 -7.71 13.83
C ARG A 153 -9.58 -8.42 13.62
N LYS A 154 -10.19 -8.96 14.67
CA LYS A 154 -11.48 -9.66 14.59
C LYS A 154 -12.67 -8.71 14.46
N TYR A 155 -12.50 -7.42 14.76
CA TYR A 155 -13.58 -6.45 14.59
C TYR A 155 -13.91 -6.31 13.10
N ARG A 156 -15.20 -6.42 12.76
CA ARG A 156 -15.66 -6.34 11.37
C ARG A 156 -15.87 -4.88 10.98
N LEU A 157 -15.11 -4.41 10.01
CA LEU A 157 -15.29 -3.07 9.45
C LEU A 157 -16.66 -2.93 8.76
N PRO A 158 -17.28 -1.74 8.82
CA PRO A 158 -18.57 -1.48 8.19
C PRO A 158 -18.47 -1.28 6.66
N TYR A 159 -17.31 -1.42 6.07
CA TYR A 159 -17.02 -1.19 4.66
C TYR A 159 -16.13 -2.29 4.08
N VAL A 160 -15.93 -2.23 2.76
CA VAL A 160 -14.99 -3.10 2.04
C VAL A 160 -13.73 -2.30 1.70
N THR A 161 -12.57 -2.84 2.04
CA THR A 161 -11.28 -2.21 1.77
C THR A 161 -10.84 -2.41 0.32
N VAL A 162 -10.34 -1.34 -0.31
CA VAL A 162 -9.67 -1.34 -1.62
C VAL A 162 -8.26 -0.79 -1.43
N ASP A 163 -7.24 -1.65 -1.49
CA ASP A 163 -5.86 -1.25 -1.22
C ASP A 163 -5.11 -0.93 -2.52
N LEU A 164 -4.96 0.36 -2.81
CA LEU A 164 -4.29 0.84 -4.02
C LEU A 164 -2.77 0.63 -4.01
N PHE A 165 -2.15 0.43 -2.86
CA PHE A 165 -0.76 -0.03 -2.80
C PHE A 165 -0.59 -1.38 -3.50
N LYS A 166 -1.52 -2.31 -3.31
CA LYS A 166 -1.53 -3.63 -3.98
C LYS A 166 -1.81 -3.50 -5.48
N VAL A 167 -2.60 -2.50 -5.87
CA VAL A 167 -2.96 -2.24 -7.27
C VAL A 167 -1.82 -1.57 -8.04
N TYR A 168 -1.15 -0.59 -7.42
CA TYR A 168 -0.19 0.27 -8.10
C TYR A 168 1.27 -0.02 -7.76
N ALA A 169 1.61 -0.07 -6.47
CA ALA A 169 3.00 -0.01 -6.03
C ALA A 169 3.74 -1.36 -6.09
N LEU A 170 3.06 -2.48 -5.83
CA LEU A 170 3.71 -3.79 -5.85
C LEU A 170 4.18 -4.23 -7.24
N ASN A 171 3.55 -3.72 -8.31
CA ASN A 171 4.00 -4.01 -9.68
C ASN A 171 5.30 -3.28 -10.06
N SER A 172 5.80 -2.41 -9.20
CA SER A 172 7.00 -1.59 -9.40
C SER A 172 7.91 -1.57 -8.18
N ALA A 173 7.84 -2.61 -7.33
CA ALA A 173 8.72 -2.75 -6.18
C ALA A 173 10.19 -2.85 -6.66
N GLY A 174 11.02 -1.95 -6.16
CA GLY A 174 12.46 -2.01 -6.33
C GLY A 174 13.08 -2.99 -5.33
N VAL A 175 14.31 -3.39 -5.60
CA VAL A 175 15.15 -4.09 -4.63
C VAL A 175 16.27 -3.14 -4.25
N ASN A 176 16.33 -2.71 -2.99
CA ASN A 176 17.50 -2.05 -2.45
C ASN A 176 18.50 -3.12 -2.01
N VAL A 177 19.73 -2.96 -2.46
CA VAL A 177 20.85 -3.76 -1.94
C VAL A 177 21.60 -2.88 -0.98
N ASP A 178 21.60 -3.22 0.27
CA ASP A 178 22.46 -2.59 1.27
C ASP A 178 23.92 -2.78 0.82
N LYS A 179 24.64 -1.68 0.63
CA LYS A 179 25.99 -1.71 0.08
C LYS A 179 27.03 -2.32 1.04
N ASP A 180 26.75 -2.26 2.33
CA ASP A 180 27.67 -2.71 3.36
C ASP A 180 27.43 -4.17 3.76
N THR A 181 26.15 -4.60 3.79
CA THR A 181 25.76 -5.96 4.19
C THR A 181 25.43 -6.87 3.01
N GLY A 182 25.21 -6.33 1.81
CA GLY A 182 24.72 -7.08 0.65
C GLY A 182 23.25 -7.54 0.79
N GLU A 183 22.56 -7.16 1.85
CA GLU A 183 21.19 -7.56 2.12
C GLU A 183 20.22 -6.94 1.11
N ARG A 184 19.37 -7.76 0.52
CA ARG A 184 18.35 -7.31 -0.45
C ARG A 184 17.03 -7.01 0.28
N LYS A 185 16.72 -5.73 0.46
CA LYS A 185 15.41 -5.30 0.99
C LYS A 185 14.49 -4.91 -0.18
N LYS A 186 13.34 -5.60 -0.27
CA LYS A 186 12.26 -5.17 -1.16
C LYS A 186 11.54 -3.99 -0.52
N TYR A 187 11.41 -2.91 -1.24
CA TYR A 187 10.60 -1.78 -0.81
C TYR A 187 9.48 -1.50 -1.83
N GLY A 188 8.31 -1.19 -1.32
CA GLY A 188 7.22 -0.63 -2.11
C GLY A 188 7.45 0.86 -2.34
N LYS A 189 6.85 1.42 -3.37
CA LYS A 189 6.84 2.87 -3.55
C LYS A 189 5.99 3.52 -2.48
N SER A 190 6.52 4.51 -1.77
CA SER A 190 5.74 5.36 -0.89
C SER A 190 4.69 6.14 -1.70
N LEU A 191 3.61 6.61 -1.06
CA LEU A 191 2.62 7.46 -1.71
C LEU A 191 3.27 8.69 -2.36
N LYS A 192 4.27 9.27 -1.71
CA LYS A 192 5.07 10.38 -2.22
C LYS A 192 5.84 10.04 -3.51
N GLN A 193 6.43 8.84 -3.60
CA GLN A 193 7.07 8.40 -4.86
C GLN A 193 6.05 8.16 -5.96
N VAL A 194 4.87 7.66 -5.62
CA VAL A 194 3.77 7.51 -6.56
C VAL A 194 3.31 8.87 -7.06
N SER A 195 3.20 9.88 -6.19
CA SER A 195 2.79 11.23 -6.56
C SER A 195 3.72 11.86 -7.61
N ILE A 196 5.04 11.66 -7.47
CA ILE A 196 6.02 12.11 -8.47
C ILE A 196 5.76 11.44 -9.83
N ASN A 197 5.53 10.13 -9.83
CA ASN A 197 5.26 9.38 -11.07
C ASN A 197 3.94 9.78 -11.75
N LEU A 198 2.93 10.17 -10.96
CA LEU A 198 1.65 10.67 -11.45
C LEU A 198 1.70 12.13 -11.86
N LYS A 199 2.85 12.80 -11.71
CA LYS A 199 3.03 14.25 -11.89
C LYS A 199 2.00 15.03 -11.07
N TRP A 200 1.82 14.63 -9.81
CA TRP A 200 0.90 15.34 -8.92
C TRP A 200 1.35 16.79 -8.74
N TYR A 201 0.41 17.72 -8.81
CA TYR A 201 0.69 19.14 -8.87
C TYR A 201 1.28 19.73 -7.58
N ASN A 202 1.08 19.06 -6.45
CA ASN A 202 1.44 19.57 -5.12
C ASN A 202 2.04 18.46 -4.24
N LEU A 203 3.36 18.45 -4.14
CA LEU A 203 4.07 17.54 -3.25
C LEU A 203 4.17 18.21 -1.87
N LEU A 204 3.26 17.85 -0.99
CA LEU A 204 3.30 18.29 0.40
C LEU A 204 4.15 17.33 1.24
N ASP A 205 4.79 17.90 2.24
CA ASP A 205 5.47 17.21 3.33
C ASP A 205 5.03 17.85 4.63
N PHE A 206 4.53 17.07 5.56
CA PHE A 206 4.18 17.59 6.88
C PHE A 206 5.41 17.43 7.77
N LYS A 207 5.93 18.56 8.25
CA LYS A 207 7.02 18.61 9.21
C LYS A 207 6.69 19.58 10.31
N LEU A 208 6.86 19.13 11.52
CA LEU A 208 6.80 20.01 12.69
C LEU A 208 8.13 20.76 12.84
N PRO A 209 8.10 22.05 13.17
CA PRO A 209 9.30 22.77 13.52
C PRO A 209 9.93 22.18 14.80
N PRO A 210 11.15 22.55 15.14
CA PRO A 210 11.73 22.18 16.44
C PRO A 210 10.81 22.53 17.61
N ILE A 211 10.81 21.69 18.65
CA ILE A 211 9.98 21.88 19.85
C ILE A 211 10.29 23.24 20.47
N ASP A 212 9.28 24.08 20.53
CA ASP A 212 9.33 25.38 21.19
C ASP A 212 8.99 25.28 22.69
N ASP A 213 9.01 26.40 23.40
CA ASP A 213 8.76 26.42 24.85
C ASP A 213 7.32 25.97 25.17
N GLU A 214 6.34 26.35 24.35
CA GLU A 214 4.94 25.97 24.54
C GLU A 214 4.74 24.46 24.46
N GLU A 215 5.29 23.82 23.44
CA GLU A 215 5.26 22.36 23.27
C GLU A 215 6.12 21.67 24.34
N GLY A 216 7.32 22.19 24.62
CA GLY A 216 8.20 21.67 25.66
C GLY A 216 7.54 21.66 27.04
N ASP A 217 6.73 22.65 27.36
CA ASP A 217 5.99 22.72 28.62
C ASP A 217 4.90 21.64 28.72
N VAL A 218 4.34 21.18 27.61
CA VAL A 218 3.40 20.04 27.61
C VAL A 218 4.12 18.77 28.04
N TYR A 219 5.33 18.52 27.52
CA TYR A 219 6.12 17.35 27.91
C TYR A 219 6.61 17.43 29.34
N ARG A 220 7.13 18.57 29.78
CA ARG A 220 7.68 18.77 31.14
C ARG A 220 6.65 18.59 32.27
N LYS A 221 5.36 18.55 31.96
CA LYS A 221 4.30 18.15 32.92
C LYS A 221 4.35 16.67 33.29
N LYS A 222 4.98 15.83 32.47
CA LYS A 222 5.19 14.42 32.74
C LYS A 222 6.50 14.23 33.50
N ASP A 223 6.51 13.40 34.55
CA ASP A 223 7.69 13.22 35.42
C ASP A 223 8.93 12.73 34.64
N GLU A 224 8.73 11.92 33.60
CA GLU A 224 9.81 11.37 32.77
C GLU A 224 10.57 12.43 31.95
N TYR A 225 9.95 13.60 31.66
CA TYR A 225 10.56 14.68 30.86
C TYR A 225 10.85 15.93 31.70
N LYS A 226 10.62 15.85 33.01
CA LYS A 226 10.81 16.97 33.92
C LYS A 226 12.25 17.45 33.90
N GLY A 227 12.43 18.76 33.64
CA GLY A 227 13.75 19.39 33.59
C GLY A 227 14.51 19.20 32.27
N MET A 228 13.95 18.50 31.28
CA MET A 228 14.56 18.42 29.95
C MET A 228 14.50 19.75 29.21
N THR A 229 15.55 20.07 28.47
CA THR A 229 15.58 21.20 27.55
C THR A 229 14.82 20.86 26.24
N ASN A 230 14.42 21.89 25.49
CA ASN A 230 13.79 21.65 24.17
C ASN A 230 14.72 20.91 23.22
N GLU A 231 16.03 21.12 23.29
CA GLU A 231 17.02 20.39 22.49
C GLU A 231 17.02 18.90 22.85
N GLN A 232 16.98 18.54 24.12
CA GLN A 232 16.89 17.16 24.56
C GLN A 232 15.59 16.50 24.12
N LEU A 233 14.46 17.21 24.19
CA LEU A 233 13.17 16.73 23.68
C LEU A 233 13.20 16.53 22.15
N ASN A 234 13.81 17.44 21.39
CA ASN A 234 13.98 17.29 19.95
C ASN A 234 14.84 16.07 19.56
N HIS A 235 15.84 15.74 20.37
CA HIS A 235 16.62 14.51 20.18
C HIS A 235 15.85 13.23 20.52
N LEU A 236 14.90 13.31 21.45
CA LEU A 236 14.07 12.18 21.84
C LEU A 236 12.95 11.92 20.80
N PHE A 237 12.27 12.98 20.36
CA PHE A 237 11.15 12.89 19.42
C PHE A 237 11.59 13.19 17.98
N VAL A 238 12.27 12.22 17.36
CA VAL A 238 12.83 12.37 16.00
C VAL A 238 11.73 12.34 14.94
N ALA A 239 10.69 11.53 15.14
CA ALA A 239 9.57 11.42 14.22
C ALA A 239 8.44 12.38 14.60
N ASP A 240 7.99 13.21 13.65
CA ASP A 240 6.93 14.20 13.89
C ASP A 240 5.64 13.59 14.42
N PHE A 241 5.27 12.39 13.93
CA PHE A 241 4.06 11.68 14.38
C PHE A 241 4.16 11.08 15.80
N ASP A 242 5.35 11.06 16.40
CA ASP A 242 5.54 10.66 17.81
C ASP A 242 5.39 11.84 18.78
N ARG A 243 5.17 13.04 18.23
CA ARG A 243 5.05 14.27 19.01
C ARG A 243 3.60 14.56 19.40
N TYR A 244 3.45 15.38 20.44
CA TYR A 244 2.18 16.01 20.77
C TYR A 244 1.87 17.08 19.72
N LEU A 245 0.74 16.92 19.01
CA LEU A 245 0.35 17.86 17.98
C LEU A 245 -0.29 19.09 18.63
N MET A 246 0.42 20.22 18.62
CA MET A 246 -0.09 21.48 19.15
C MET A 246 -1.29 21.98 18.31
N PRO A 247 -2.30 22.63 18.92
CA PRO A 247 -3.51 23.09 18.21
C PRO A 247 -3.22 23.94 16.96
N LYS A 248 -2.15 24.74 16.98
CA LYS A 248 -1.71 25.55 15.84
C LYS A 248 -1.31 24.74 14.60
N TYR A 249 -0.97 23.46 14.77
CA TYR A 249 -0.53 22.57 13.68
C TYR A 249 -1.63 21.62 13.19
N ILE A 250 -2.80 21.57 13.83
CA ILE A 250 -3.92 20.71 13.41
C ILE A 250 -4.36 21.04 11.98
N LYS A 251 -4.64 22.31 11.65
CA LYS A 251 -5.07 22.71 10.30
C LYS A 251 -4.03 22.38 9.22
N PRO A 252 -2.74 22.72 9.37
CA PRO A 252 -1.71 22.30 8.41
C PRO A 252 -1.64 20.78 8.21
N MET A 253 -1.77 20.01 9.27
CA MET A 253 -1.76 18.55 9.21
C MET A 253 -2.99 18.01 8.46
N LEU A 254 -4.20 18.50 8.76
CA LEU A 254 -5.42 18.12 8.05
C LEU A 254 -5.36 18.48 6.56
N HIS A 255 -4.72 19.59 6.21
CA HIS A 255 -4.49 19.97 4.82
C HIS A 255 -3.54 19.00 4.11
N TYR A 256 -2.45 18.59 4.78
CA TYR A 256 -1.53 17.55 4.30
C TYR A 256 -2.27 16.22 4.08
N ASN A 257 -2.98 15.72 5.09
CA ASN A 257 -3.74 14.47 5.01
C ASN A 257 -4.80 14.52 3.89
N LYS A 258 -5.53 15.64 3.73
CA LYS A 258 -6.48 15.81 2.62
C LYS A 258 -5.80 15.72 1.25
N ASN A 259 -4.59 16.28 1.09
CA ASN A 259 -3.83 16.16 -0.15
C ASN A 259 -3.47 14.70 -0.47
N ASP A 260 -3.11 13.91 0.53
CA ASP A 260 -2.80 12.50 0.36
C ASP A 260 -4.04 11.68 -0.03
N VAL A 261 -5.22 12.01 0.52
CA VAL A 261 -6.49 11.38 0.10
C VAL A 261 -6.86 11.74 -1.33
N PHE A 262 -6.63 12.97 -1.78
CA PHE A 262 -6.82 13.32 -3.19
C PHE A 262 -5.88 12.54 -4.11
N LEU A 263 -4.67 12.28 -3.66
CA LEU A 263 -3.72 11.46 -4.40
C LEU A 263 -4.18 10.00 -4.52
N VAL A 264 -4.84 9.46 -3.50
CA VAL A 264 -5.51 8.15 -3.57
C VAL A 264 -6.60 8.16 -4.65
N CYS A 265 -7.42 9.22 -4.73
CA CYS A 265 -8.41 9.38 -5.81
C CYS A 265 -7.74 9.45 -7.18
N GLU A 266 -6.61 10.14 -7.31
CA GLU A 266 -5.87 10.26 -8.56
C GLU A 266 -5.30 8.92 -9.03
N ILE A 267 -4.79 8.08 -8.12
CA ILE A 267 -4.39 6.71 -8.44
C ILE A 267 -5.57 5.92 -9.00
N ALA A 268 -6.74 6.03 -8.37
CA ALA A 268 -7.96 5.36 -8.84
C ALA A 268 -8.37 5.84 -10.23
N ARG A 269 -8.26 7.16 -10.51
CA ARG A 269 -8.56 7.77 -11.81
C ARG A 269 -7.62 7.26 -12.91
N GLN A 270 -6.32 7.15 -12.63
CA GLN A 270 -5.32 6.74 -13.62
C GLN A 270 -5.23 5.21 -13.80
N LYS A 271 -5.82 4.42 -12.91
CA LYS A 271 -5.77 2.94 -12.96
C LYS A 271 -7.16 2.28 -12.94
N PRO A 272 -8.15 2.79 -13.72
CA PRO A 272 -9.51 2.28 -13.67
C PRO A 272 -9.62 0.82 -14.11
N ASP A 273 -8.80 0.38 -15.08
CA ASP A 273 -8.87 -0.98 -15.62
C ASP A 273 -8.41 -2.01 -14.59
N GLU A 274 -7.40 -1.68 -13.79
CA GLU A 274 -6.92 -2.54 -12.70
C GLU A 274 -7.98 -2.74 -11.62
N ILE A 275 -8.73 -1.68 -11.33
CA ILE A 275 -9.82 -1.70 -10.35
C ILE A 275 -10.99 -2.50 -10.92
N LYS A 276 -11.43 -2.19 -12.16
CA LYS A 276 -12.50 -2.93 -12.85
C LYS A 276 -12.21 -4.43 -12.96
N LEU A 277 -10.96 -4.79 -13.29
CA LEU A 277 -10.53 -6.20 -13.35
C LEU A 277 -10.79 -6.93 -12.04
N ARG A 278 -10.43 -6.31 -10.89
CA ARG A 278 -10.63 -6.90 -9.57
C ARG A 278 -12.10 -7.05 -9.21
N TYR A 279 -12.94 -6.07 -9.53
CA TYR A 279 -14.38 -6.17 -9.35
C TYR A 279 -14.97 -7.27 -10.24
N SER A 280 -14.64 -7.29 -11.53
CA SER A 280 -15.18 -8.25 -12.49
C SER A 280 -14.80 -9.68 -12.12
N LEU A 281 -13.51 -9.95 -11.85
CA LEU A 281 -13.05 -11.27 -11.43
C LEU A 281 -13.61 -11.63 -10.05
N GLY A 282 -13.63 -10.67 -9.13
CA GLY A 282 -14.19 -10.89 -7.79
C GLY A 282 -15.66 -11.29 -7.83
N HIS A 283 -16.45 -10.64 -8.67
CA HIS A 283 -17.85 -10.99 -8.88
C HIS A 283 -18.00 -12.36 -9.57
N ALA A 284 -17.30 -12.58 -10.69
CA ALA A 284 -17.39 -13.82 -11.47
C ALA A 284 -16.99 -15.06 -10.66
N PHE A 285 -15.97 -14.95 -9.83
CA PHE A 285 -15.42 -16.07 -9.06
C PHE A 285 -15.78 -16.04 -7.56
N LYS A 286 -16.59 -15.10 -7.11
CA LYS A 286 -16.99 -14.93 -5.70
C LYS A 286 -15.77 -14.85 -4.76
N LEU A 287 -14.76 -14.05 -5.13
CA LEU A 287 -13.52 -13.84 -4.39
C LEU A 287 -13.35 -12.36 -4.04
N ASN A 288 -12.84 -12.07 -2.85
CA ASN A 288 -12.37 -10.72 -2.55
C ASN A 288 -10.95 -10.52 -3.12
N LEU A 289 -10.85 -9.72 -4.18
CA LEU A 289 -9.60 -9.43 -4.89
C LEU A 289 -9.14 -7.98 -4.77
N LEU A 290 -9.89 -7.12 -4.08
CA LEU A 290 -9.68 -5.68 -4.03
C LEU A 290 -8.38 -5.27 -3.31
N CYS A 291 -7.90 -6.14 -2.42
CA CYS A 291 -6.59 -5.98 -1.75
C CYS A 291 -5.55 -7.00 -2.25
N SER A 292 -5.61 -7.38 -3.54
CA SER A 292 -4.73 -8.42 -4.08
C SER A 292 -3.83 -7.86 -5.17
N ALA A 293 -2.52 -8.13 -5.09
CA ALA A 293 -1.59 -7.92 -6.20
C ALA A 293 -1.92 -8.87 -7.36
N ARG A 294 -1.48 -8.58 -8.58
CA ARG A 294 -1.75 -9.41 -9.78
C ARG A 294 -1.36 -10.87 -9.59
N SER A 295 -0.17 -11.13 -9.02
CA SER A 295 0.28 -12.50 -8.72
C SER A 295 -0.65 -13.22 -7.75
N ASN A 296 -1.11 -12.52 -6.72
CA ASN A 296 -2.03 -13.07 -5.73
C ASN A 296 -3.44 -13.33 -6.31
N ILE A 297 -3.86 -12.55 -7.30
CA ILE A 297 -5.12 -12.80 -8.02
C ILE A 297 -5.03 -14.13 -8.75
N ALA A 298 -3.95 -14.35 -9.51
CA ALA A 298 -3.73 -15.61 -10.23
C ALA A 298 -3.68 -16.80 -9.26
N ASP A 299 -2.96 -16.66 -8.15
CA ASP A 299 -2.85 -17.68 -7.11
C ASP A 299 -4.20 -18.04 -6.50
N LYS A 300 -5.00 -17.03 -6.11
CA LYS A 300 -6.36 -17.24 -5.57
C LYS A 300 -7.29 -17.93 -6.57
N LEU A 301 -7.22 -17.56 -7.84
CA LEU A 301 -8.02 -18.19 -8.90
C LEU A 301 -7.61 -19.63 -9.12
N LEU A 302 -6.30 -19.90 -9.23
CA LEU A 302 -5.78 -21.25 -9.40
C LEU A 302 -6.13 -22.16 -8.21
N ASN A 303 -5.99 -21.64 -6.99
CA ASN A 303 -6.36 -22.36 -5.76
C ASN A 303 -7.85 -22.70 -5.75
N LYS A 304 -8.71 -21.76 -6.13
CA LYS A 304 -10.15 -22.00 -6.24
C LYS A 304 -10.46 -23.09 -7.26
N PHE A 305 -9.94 -22.99 -8.49
CA PHE A 305 -10.16 -24.00 -9.51
C PHE A 305 -9.64 -25.38 -9.11
N TYR A 306 -8.45 -25.42 -8.47
CA TYR A 306 -7.91 -26.68 -7.98
C TYR A 306 -8.77 -27.29 -6.87
N SER A 307 -9.25 -26.47 -5.94
CA SER A 307 -10.16 -26.89 -4.88
C SER A 307 -11.47 -27.46 -5.44
N GLU A 308 -12.10 -26.76 -6.37
CA GLU A 308 -13.33 -27.18 -7.02
C GLU A 308 -13.13 -28.51 -7.81
N ARG A 309 -12.01 -28.66 -8.49
CA ARG A 309 -11.74 -29.85 -9.31
C ARG A 309 -11.29 -31.05 -8.49
N SER A 310 -10.53 -30.86 -7.44
CA SER A 310 -10.00 -31.93 -6.59
C SER A 310 -10.92 -32.35 -5.45
N GLY A 311 -11.90 -31.50 -5.08
CA GLY A 311 -12.70 -31.63 -3.87
C GLY A 311 -11.93 -31.37 -2.56
N LEU A 312 -10.67 -30.98 -2.64
CA LEU A 312 -9.82 -30.67 -1.49
C LEU A 312 -10.02 -29.22 -1.04
N LYS A 313 -9.98 -28.98 0.25
CA LYS A 313 -9.92 -27.61 0.80
C LYS A 313 -8.54 -27.00 0.52
N GLU A 314 -8.49 -25.67 0.39
CA GLU A 314 -7.25 -24.94 0.08
C GLU A 314 -6.11 -25.29 1.05
N ASP A 315 -6.38 -25.37 2.35
CA ASP A 315 -5.38 -25.71 3.35
C ASP A 315 -4.76 -27.10 3.17
N ALA A 316 -5.51 -28.05 2.58
CA ALA A 316 -5.04 -29.41 2.36
C ALA A 316 -3.95 -29.48 1.27
N PHE A 317 -3.97 -28.60 0.27
CA PHE A 317 -3.00 -28.63 -0.83
C PHE A 317 -2.00 -27.47 -0.81
N LYS A 318 -2.25 -26.41 -0.08
CA LYS A 318 -1.37 -25.23 0.02
C LYS A 318 0.08 -25.60 0.41
N ASN A 319 0.23 -26.64 1.22
CA ASN A 319 1.52 -27.16 1.67
C ASN A 319 1.97 -28.42 0.91
N LEU A 320 1.18 -28.91 -0.06
CA LEU A 320 1.58 -30.03 -0.89
C LEU A 320 2.69 -29.60 -1.83
N ARG A 321 3.89 -30.09 -1.55
CA ARG A 321 5.07 -29.86 -2.40
C ARG A 321 5.57 -31.20 -2.91
N THR A 322 5.72 -31.30 -4.23
CA THR A 322 6.37 -32.47 -4.81
C THR A 322 7.81 -32.53 -4.30
N GLN A 323 8.13 -33.58 -3.55
CA GLN A 323 9.50 -33.87 -3.13
C GLN A 323 10.28 -34.35 -4.35
N ARG A 324 11.26 -33.58 -4.80
CA ARG A 324 12.15 -33.94 -5.91
C ARG A 324 13.57 -33.87 -5.42
N THR A 325 14.35 -34.93 -5.70
CA THR A 325 15.78 -34.97 -5.42
C THR A 325 16.57 -34.22 -6.48
N ALA A 326 16.07 -34.24 -7.72
CA ALA A 326 16.67 -33.58 -8.87
C ALA A 326 15.59 -33.05 -9.83
N LEU A 327 15.91 -31.98 -10.54
CA LEU A 327 15.09 -31.36 -11.59
C LEU A 327 15.91 -31.30 -12.89
N SER A 328 15.49 -32.09 -13.89
CA SER A 328 16.11 -32.04 -15.22
C SER A 328 15.41 -31.03 -16.10
N PHE A 329 16.15 -30.05 -16.65
CA PHE A 329 15.58 -29.03 -17.54
C PHE A 329 15.04 -29.64 -18.83
N LYS A 330 15.60 -30.71 -19.32
CA LYS A 330 15.08 -31.45 -20.49
C LYS A 330 13.62 -31.88 -20.31
N ARG A 331 13.19 -32.15 -19.05
CA ARG A 331 11.82 -32.59 -18.74
C ARG A 331 10.84 -31.44 -18.55
N ILE A 332 11.32 -30.21 -18.29
CA ILE A 332 10.47 -29.05 -18.01
C ILE A 332 10.43 -28.06 -19.16
N ILE A 333 11.45 -28.02 -20.02
CA ILE A 333 11.44 -27.18 -21.23
C ILE A 333 10.45 -27.78 -22.23
N PHE A 334 9.46 -27.00 -22.61
CA PHE A 334 8.44 -27.45 -23.55
C PHE A 334 9.04 -27.70 -24.95
N PRO A 335 8.64 -28.77 -25.65
CA PRO A 335 9.19 -29.12 -26.96
C PRO A 335 8.98 -28.07 -28.05
N HIS A 336 7.97 -27.22 -27.91
CA HIS A 336 7.66 -26.18 -28.87
C HIS A 336 8.56 -24.95 -28.75
N ILE A 337 9.36 -24.82 -27.66
CA ILE A 337 10.30 -23.71 -27.50
C ILE A 337 11.43 -23.88 -28.51
N LYS A 338 11.50 -22.92 -29.44
CA LYS A 338 12.51 -22.85 -30.49
C LYS A 338 12.98 -21.41 -30.65
N PHE A 339 14.26 -21.21 -30.82
CA PHE A 339 14.85 -19.91 -31.09
C PHE A 339 15.31 -19.80 -32.55
N LYS A 340 15.32 -18.60 -33.10
CA LYS A 340 15.76 -18.35 -34.49
C LYS A 340 17.28 -18.16 -34.60
N THR A 341 17.91 -17.56 -33.60
CA THR A 341 19.33 -17.27 -33.61
C THR A 341 20.15 -18.47 -33.13
N LYS A 342 21.29 -18.70 -33.75
CA LYS A 342 22.18 -19.83 -33.45
C LYS A 342 22.61 -19.80 -31.96
N GLN A 343 22.99 -18.64 -31.45
CA GLN A 343 23.43 -18.45 -30.07
C GLN A 343 22.38 -18.88 -29.06
N LEU A 344 21.10 -18.52 -29.27
CA LEU A 344 20.00 -18.94 -28.37
C LEU A 344 19.64 -20.42 -28.56
N GLN A 345 19.81 -20.97 -29.76
CA GLN A 345 19.63 -22.41 -29.99
C GLN A 345 20.66 -23.22 -29.18
N ASP A 346 21.93 -22.83 -29.25
CA ASP A 346 23.02 -23.45 -28.53
C ASP A 346 22.83 -23.36 -27.01
N LEU A 347 22.38 -22.19 -26.52
CA LEU A 347 22.01 -21.97 -25.13
C LEU A 347 20.86 -22.91 -24.70
N LEU A 348 19.83 -23.07 -25.53
CA LEU A 348 18.70 -23.97 -25.23
C LEU A 348 19.16 -25.41 -25.12
N GLU A 349 20.06 -25.86 -26.01
CA GLU A 349 20.64 -27.21 -25.96
C GLU A 349 21.54 -27.40 -24.74
N GLU A 350 22.29 -26.38 -24.33
CA GLU A 350 23.03 -26.37 -23.07
C GLU A 350 22.10 -26.49 -21.87
N MET A 351 21.03 -25.69 -21.83
CA MET A 351 20.03 -25.74 -20.77
C MET A 351 19.39 -27.14 -20.62
N LYS A 352 19.08 -27.80 -21.73
CA LYS A 352 18.50 -29.15 -21.69
C LYS A 352 19.42 -30.20 -21.02
N LYS A 353 20.72 -29.93 -20.93
CA LYS A 353 21.66 -30.80 -20.23
C LYS A 353 21.72 -30.56 -18.72
N VAL A 354 21.15 -29.47 -18.23
CA VAL A 354 21.21 -29.09 -16.82
C VAL A 354 20.31 -29.95 -15.96
N VAL A 355 20.84 -30.39 -14.83
CA VAL A 355 20.13 -31.06 -13.75
C VAL A 355 20.43 -30.33 -12.46
N ILE A 356 19.38 -29.76 -11.82
CA ILE A 356 19.50 -29.09 -10.53
C ILE A 356 19.15 -30.07 -9.43
N TYR A 357 20.04 -30.22 -8.46
CA TYR A 357 19.83 -31.04 -7.27
C TYR A 357 19.28 -30.20 -6.11
N ARG A 358 18.52 -30.84 -5.23
CA ARG A 358 17.76 -30.16 -4.14
C ARG A 358 18.56 -29.19 -3.27
N THR A 359 19.85 -29.44 -3.11
CA THR A 359 20.71 -28.69 -2.17
C THR A 359 21.28 -27.41 -2.74
N ASN A 360 21.06 -27.12 -4.01
CA ASN A 360 21.76 -26.02 -4.67
C ASN A 360 20.81 -25.18 -5.54
N LYS A 361 20.12 -24.22 -4.91
CA LYS A 361 19.20 -23.30 -5.59
C LYS A 361 19.90 -22.42 -6.63
N ASP A 362 21.18 -22.12 -6.41
CA ASP A 362 21.98 -21.19 -7.22
C ASP A 362 22.89 -21.92 -8.21
N SER A 363 22.69 -23.24 -8.39
CA SER A 363 23.56 -24.08 -9.21
C SER A 363 23.49 -23.81 -10.71
N PHE A 364 22.52 -23.02 -11.17
CA PHE A 364 22.40 -22.65 -12.56
C PHE A 364 22.33 -21.14 -12.71
N VAL A 365 23.47 -20.54 -12.97
CA VAL A 365 23.60 -19.15 -13.42
C VAL A 365 24.52 -19.16 -14.65
N ARG A 366 24.09 -18.52 -15.73
CA ARG A 366 24.89 -18.30 -16.94
C ARG A 366 24.83 -16.84 -17.33
N GLU A 367 25.95 -16.28 -17.66
CA GLU A 367 26.06 -14.98 -18.30
C GLU A 367 26.22 -15.19 -19.79
N ILE A 368 25.49 -14.45 -20.57
CA ILE A 368 25.52 -14.48 -22.03
C ILE A 368 25.55 -13.06 -22.55
N ASP A 369 26.45 -12.78 -23.51
CA ASP A 369 26.46 -11.54 -24.26
C ASP A 369 25.64 -11.70 -25.52
N PHE A 370 24.65 -10.85 -25.68
CA PHE A 370 23.75 -10.86 -26.82
C PHE A 370 23.55 -9.46 -27.35
N TYR A 371 24.04 -9.20 -28.55
CA TYR A 371 24.04 -7.87 -29.19
C TYR A 371 24.63 -6.74 -28.32
N GLY A 372 25.73 -7.02 -27.61
CA GLY A 372 26.42 -6.03 -26.78
C GLY A 372 25.80 -5.76 -25.42
N THR A 373 24.78 -6.55 -25.06
CA THR A 373 24.15 -6.53 -23.73
C THR A 373 24.42 -7.84 -23.01
N THR A 374 24.89 -7.79 -21.78
CA THR A 374 25.08 -8.96 -20.93
C THR A 374 23.77 -9.33 -20.23
N TYR A 375 23.39 -10.59 -20.34
CA TYR A 375 22.22 -11.16 -19.67
C TYR A 375 22.65 -12.22 -18.67
N THR A 376 22.02 -12.24 -17.52
CA THR A 376 22.09 -13.36 -16.57
C THR A 376 20.88 -14.25 -16.77
N LEU A 377 21.14 -15.50 -17.09
CA LEU A 377 20.14 -16.58 -17.12
C LEU A 377 20.24 -17.36 -15.81
N ALA A 378 19.15 -17.38 -15.07
CA ALA A 378 19.04 -18.09 -13.80
C ALA A 378 17.68 -18.82 -13.71
N THR A 379 17.42 -19.50 -12.59
CA THR A 379 16.15 -20.22 -12.34
C THR A 379 14.92 -19.31 -12.38
N GLY A 380 15.08 -18.00 -12.20
CA GLY A 380 14.01 -16.99 -12.25
C GLY A 380 13.73 -16.41 -13.64
N GLY A 381 14.59 -16.68 -14.63
CA GLY A 381 14.47 -16.15 -16.00
C GLY A 381 15.76 -15.57 -16.55
N ILE A 382 15.63 -14.80 -17.62
CA ILE A 382 16.73 -14.08 -18.27
C ILE A 382 16.60 -12.60 -17.92
N HIS A 383 17.64 -12.01 -17.36
CA HIS A 383 17.66 -10.61 -16.93
C HIS A 383 18.88 -9.90 -17.50
N THR A 384 18.72 -8.66 -17.94
CA THR A 384 19.84 -7.80 -18.35
C THR A 384 20.67 -7.40 -17.14
N GLN A 385 21.98 -7.29 -17.34
CA GLN A 385 22.97 -6.83 -16.36
C GLN A 385 23.42 -5.37 -16.62
N ASP A 386 22.73 -4.68 -17.52
CA ASP A 386 23.09 -3.32 -17.86
C ASP A 386 23.01 -2.40 -16.64
N LYS A 387 23.99 -1.51 -16.54
CA LYS A 387 23.95 -0.42 -15.56
C LYS A 387 22.82 0.53 -15.93
N PRO A 388 22.12 1.09 -14.94
CA PRO A 388 21.14 2.13 -15.21
C PRO A 388 21.77 3.28 -15.98
N VAL A 389 21.19 3.62 -17.13
CA VAL A 389 21.63 4.75 -17.95
C VAL A 389 20.46 5.68 -18.23
N ILE A 390 20.73 6.98 -18.28
CA ILE A 390 19.74 7.96 -18.72
C ILE A 390 20.00 8.21 -20.21
N LEU A 391 19.09 7.73 -21.05
CA LEU A 391 19.10 7.98 -22.48
C LEU A 391 18.15 9.13 -22.80
N LYS A 392 18.65 10.13 -23.54
CA LYS A 392 17.82 11.24 -24.02
C LYS A 392 17.67 11.11 -25.52
N SER A 393 16.44 11.19 -26.00
CA SER A 393 16.16 11.33 -27.42
C SER A 393 16.79 12.63 -27.95
N THR A 394 17.26 12.58 -29.18
CA THR A 394 17.80 13.72 -29.90
C THR A 394 17.03 13.89 -31.20
N ASP A 395 17.33 14.93 -31.98
CA ASP A 395 16.72 15.14 -33.31
C ASP A 395 17.01 14.00 -34.30
N LYS A 396 18.02 13.16 -34.02
CA LYS A 396 18.42 12.03 -34.87
C LYS A 396 18.04 10.67 -34.32
N TYR A 397 17.83 10.54 -33.01
CA TYR A 397 17.60 9.25 -32.35
C TYR A 397 16.45 9.35 -31.36
N VAL A 398 15.54 8.41 -31.46
CA VAL A 398 14.45 8.23 -30.50
C VAL A 398 14.67 6.91 -29.80
N TYR A 399 14.68 6.93 -28.46
CA TYR A 399 14.74 5.73 -27.63
C TYR A 399 13.34 5.28 -27.27
N VAL A 400 13.00 4.05 -27.62
CA VAL A 400 11.71 3.45 -27.33
C VAL A 400 11.94 2.24 -26.43
N HIS A 401 11.19 2.19 -25.33
CA HIS A 401 11.15 1.01 -24.46
C HIS A 401 10.05 0.10 -24.94
N HIS A 402 10.38 -1.17 -25.21
CA HIS A 402 9.42 -2.23 -25.50
C HIS A 402 9.44 -3.24 -24.36
N ASP A 403 8.27 -3.50 -23.78
CA ASP A 403 8.06 -4.55 -22.80
C ASP A 403 7.87 -5.92 -23.50
#